data_23a29a809d684b98987f0cca6e25821b
#
_entry.id   23a29a809d684b98987f0cca6e25821b
#
_cell.length_a   1.000
_cell.length_b   1.000
_cell.length_c   1.000
_cell.angle_alpha   90.00
_cell.angle_beta   90.00
_cell.angle_gamma   90.00
#
_symmetry.space_group_name_H-M   'P 1'
#
loop_
_entity.id
_entity.type
_entity.pdbx_description
1 polymer ?
#
loop_
_entity_poly.entity_id
_entity_poly.type
_entity_poly.pdbx_seq_one_letter_code
_entity_poly.pdbx_strand_id
1 'polypeptide(L)'
;MKKIQLLQKIIDNGVVAVLRGDSADQVFDMAEAAIAGGIKVIEVTLTVPGALHAIEKLSRMYSWETSDPDKFAIIGAGTVLEPQTARASIMAGAQFVVGPSLNPETVKLCNLYRVPILPGVMTIAEVQQALELGVDIVKLFPGSLYDPSIIKTMKGPLPQADFMPTGGVSLSNLGDWIKGGAVAVGIGSDLTNEAVKTGDLSHVRSKAEQYMEAYRKAKSEL
;
A
#
# COMPACT_ATOMS: atom_id res chain seq x y z
N MET A 1 12.65 2.62 -16.45
CA MET A 1 11.26 2.31 -16.86
C MET A 1 10.34 2.69 -15.70
N LYS A 2 9.26 3.42 -15.97
CA LYS A 2 8.37 4.01 -14.94
C LYS A 2 7.89 3.01 -13.87
N LYS A 3 7.36 1.84 -14.28
CA LYS A 3 6.88 0.79 -13.35
C LYS A 3 7.97 0.35 -12.36
N ILE A 4 9.19 0.09 -12.85
CA ILE A 4 10.31 -0.37 -12.00
C ILE A 4 10.72 0.72 -10.99
N GLN A 5 10.77 1.98 -11.42
CA GLN A 5 11.12 3.09 -10.54
C GLN A 5 10.05 3.30 -9.45
N LEU A 6 8.77 3.15 -9.79
CA LEU A 6 7.68 3.22 -8.81
C LEU A 6 7.77 2.08 -7.79
N LEU A 7 7.98 0.84 -8.25
CA LEU A 7 8.15 -0.32 -7.36
C LEU A 7 9.33 -0.10 -6.40
N GLN A 8 10.48 0.35 -6.93
CA GLN A 8 11.64 0.63 -6.09
C GLN A 8 11.32 1.70 -5.03
N LYS A 9 10.66 2.79 -5.41
CA LYS A 9 10.26 3.84 -4.46
C LYS A 9 9.25 3.35 -3.42
N ILE A 10 8.34 2.45 -3.78
CA ILE A 10 7.41 1.82 -2.81
C ILE A 10 8.22 0.99 -1.79
N ILE A 11 9.18 0.18 -2.25
CA ILE A 11 10.06 -0.62 -1.40
C ILE A 11 10.92 0.26 -0.50
N ASP A 12 11.51 1.32 -1.05
CA ASP A 12 12.39 2.23 -0.31
C ASP A 12 11.63 2.97 0.81
N ASN A 13 10.37 3.36 0.57
CA ASN A 13 9.51 3.97 1.59
C ASN A 13 8.98 2.94 2.61
N GLY A 14 8.70 1.72 2.18
CA GLY A 14 8.43 0.56 3.00
C GLY A 14 7.12 0.55 3.79
N VAL A 15 6.45 1.70 3.96
CA VAL A 15 5.17 1.82 4.66
C VAL A 15 4.13 2.42 3.73
N VAL A 16 3.00 1.73 3.59
CA VAL A 16 1.84 2.14 2.79
C VAL A 16 0.69 2.48 3.72
N ALA A 17 0.20 3.73 3.68
CA ALA A 17 -1.02 4.12 4.39
C ALA A 17 -2.23 3.66 3.59
N VAL A 18 -3.02 2.76 4.17
CA VAL A 18 -4.28 2.24 3.57
C VAL A 18 -5.44 3.02 4.17
N LEU A 19 -5.97 3.97 3.40
CA LEU A 19 -6.94 4.93 3.91
C LEU A 19 -8.38 4.53 3.57
N ARG A 20 -9.23 4.59 4.60
CA ARG A 20 -10.67 4.41 4.55
C ARG A 20 -11.34 5.56 5.27
N GLY A 21 -12.54 5.92 4.83
CA GLY A 21 -13.30 7.00 5.44
C GLY A 21 -14.69 7.10 4.85
N ASP A 22 -15.47 8.04 5.35
CA ASP A 22 -16.86 8.26 4.99
C ASP A 22 -17.03 9.20 3.79
N SER A 23 -15.96 9.90 3.38
CA SER A 23 -15.99 10.83 2.25
C SER A 23 -14.60 11.00 1.61
N ALA A 24 -14.60 11.52 0.37
CA ALA A 24 -13.39 11.87 -0.36
C ALA A 24 -12.55 12.93 0.37
N ASP A 25 -13.18 13.95 0.94
CA ASP A 25 -12.47 15.01 1.66
C ASP A 25 -11.82 14.49 2.94
N GLN A 26 -12.52 13.67 3.72
CA GLN A 26 -11.95 13.05 4.92
C GLN A 26 -10.68 12.23 4.58
N VAL A 27 -10.74 11.43 3.54
CA VAL A 27 -9.59 10.60 3.12
C VAL A 27 -8.47 11.46 2.55
N PHE A 28 -8.81 12.55 1.85
CA PHE A 28 -7.83 13.52 1.39
C PHE A 28 -7.07 14.13 2.57
N ASP A 29 -7.77 14.61 3.59
CA ASP A 29 -7.16 15.23 4.78
C ASP A 29 -6.32 14.22 5.58
N MET A 30 -6.79 12.96 5.71
CA MET A 30 -5.99 11.88 6.31
C MET A 30 -4.72 11.59 5.51
N ALA A 31 -4.79 11.65 4.16
CA ALA A 31 -3.62 11.44 3.31
C ALA A 31 -2.59 12.55 3.53
N GLU A 32 -3.02 13.81 3.59
CA GLU A 32 -2.11 14.93 3.88
C GLU A 32 -1.44 14.78 5.26
N ALA A 33 -2.21 14.38 6.28
CA ALA A 33 -1.67 14.13 7.62
C ALA A 33 -0.65 12.98 7.64
N ALA A 34 -0.91 11.88 6.92
CA ALA A 34 0.01 10.75 6.79
C ALA A 34 1.30 11.15 6.03
N ILE A 35 1.16 11.93 4.94
CA ILE A 35 2.31 12.46 4.16
C ILE A 35 3.16 13.40 5.02
N ALA A 36 2.52 14.28 5.79
CA ALA A 36 3.21 15.17 6.72
C ALA A 36 3.95 14.41 7.84
N GLY A 37 3.41 13.25 8.28
CA GLY A 37 4.05 12.33 9.23
C GLY A 37 5.12 11.43 8.61
N GLY A 38 5.39 11.57 7.28
CA GLY A 38 6.49 10.88 6.60
C GLY A 38 6.10 9.64 5.80
N ILE A 39 4.86 9.14 5.86
CA ILE A 39 4.42 8.04 5.00
C ILE A 39 4.13 8.61 3.60
N LYS A 40 4.93 8.23 2.62
CA LYS A 40 4.88 8.80 1.27
C LYS A 40 4.18 7.90 0.24
N VAL A 41 3.67 6.73 0.64
CA VAL A 41 2.90 5.83 -0.22
C VAL A 41 1.48 5.74 0.32
N ILE A 42 0.52 6.22 -0.44
CA ILE A 42 -0.89 6.37 -0.02
C ILE A 42 -1.79 5.48 -0.89
N GLU A 43 -2.50 4.56 -0.27
CA GLU A 43 -3.53 3.72 -0.87
C GLU A 43 -4.92 4.26 -0.47
N VAL A 44 -5.65 4.89 -1.39
CA VAL A 44 -7.04 5.29 -1.20
C VAL A 44 -7.95 4.12 -1.59
N THR A 45 -8.73 3.59 -0.64
CA THR A 45 -9.60 2.44 -0.94
C THR A 45 -10.88 2.85 -1.68
N LEU A 46 -11.27 2.08 -2.69
CA LEU A 46 -12.48 2.37 -3.50
C LEU A 46 -13.80 2.10 -2.76
N THR A 47 -13.73 1.68 -1.51
CA THR A 47 -14.90 1.63 -0.61
C THR A 47 -15.31 3.01 -0.09
N VAL A 48 -14.45 4.02 -0.27
CA VAL A 48 -14.73 5.42 0.11
C VAL A 48 -15.63 6.07 -0.92
N PRO A 49 -16.76 6.68 -0.52
CA PRO A 49 -17.57 7.48 -1.43
C PRO A 49 -16.75 8.59 -2.07
N GLY A 50 -16.72 8.65 -3.40
CA GLY A 50 -15.92 9.65 -4.12
C GLY A 50 -14.41 9.39 -4.15
N ALA A 51 -13.95 8.15 -3.88
CA ALA A 51 -12.53 7.79 -3.83
C ALA A 51 -11.73 8.24 -5.06
N LEU A 52 -12.29 8.12 -6.27
CA LEU A 52 -11.62 8.57 -7.50
C LEU A 52 -11.34 10.08 -7.50
N HIS A 53 -12.24 10.88 -6.91
CA HIS A 53 -12.03 12.33 -6.77
C HIS A 53 -10.88 12.63 -5.79
N ALA A 54 -10.80 11.91 -4.66
CA ALA A 54 -9.68 12.04 -3.73
C ALA A 54 -8.34 11.67 -4.40
N ILE A 55 -8.31 10.56 -5.16
CA ILE A 55 -7.13 10.14 -5.93
C ILE A 55 -6.71 11.22 -6.92
N GLU A 56 -7.66 11.78 -7.69
CA GLU A 56 -7.39 12.83 -8.67
C GLU A 56 -6.81 14.08 -8.00
N LYS A 57 -7.42 14.55 -6.91
CA LYS A 57 -6.97 15.72 -6.14
C LYS A 57 -5.55 15.50 -5.58
N LEU A 58 -5.29 14.36 -4.94
CA LEU A 58 -3.97 14.01 -4.41
C LEU A 58 -2.91 13.91 -5.52
N SER A 59 -3.24 13.26 -6.64
CA SER A 59 -2.31 13.06 -7.76
C SER A 59 -1.95 14.36 -8.50
N ARG A 60 -2.76 15.42 -8.35
CA ARG A 60 -2.43 16.76 -8.85
C ARG A 60 -1.53 17.54 -7.90
N MET A 61 -1.61 17.28 -6.60
CA MET A 61 -0.83 17.98 -5.58
C MET A 61 0.53 17.33 -5.34
N TYR A 62 0.59 16.01 -5.44
CA TYR A 62 1.79 15.22 -5.15
C TYR A 62 2.30 14.48 -6.39
N SER A 63 3.61 14.37 -6.50
CA SER A 63 4.26 13.66 -7.60
C SER A 63 5.36 12.75 -7.08
N TRP A 64 5.41 11.53 -7.59
CA TRP A 64 6.52 10.62 -7.32
C TRP A 64 7.78 10.96 -8.16
N GLU A 65 7.67 11.84 -9.16
CA GLU A 65 8.77 12.25 -10.05
C GLU A 65 9.51 13.50 -9.56
N THR A 66 9.00 14.16 -8.51
CA THR A 66 9.63 15.36 -7.94
C THR A 66 10.80 15.02 -7.01
N SER A 67 11.76 15.92 -6.94
CA SER A 67 12.82 15.93 -5.92
C SER A 67 12.46 16.77 -4.68
N ASP A 68 11.35 17.50 -4.73
CA ASP A 68 10.84 18.28 -3.61
C ASP A 68 10.19 17.31 -2.58
N PRO A 69 10.76 17.16 -1.39
CA PRO A 69 10.27 16.21 -0.39
C PRO A 69 8.87 16.54 0.12
N ASP A 70 8.46 17.82 0.06
CA ASP A 70 7.15 18.27 0.52
C ASP A 70 6.04 17.95 -0.50
N LYS A 71 6.42 17.80 -1.77
CA LYS A 71 5.52 17.44 -2.86
C LYS A 71 5.65 15.97 -3.28
N PHE A 72 6.58 15.23 -2.68
CA PHE A 72 6.78 13.83 -3.01
C PHE A 72 5.76 12.96 -2.29
N ALA A 73 4.91 12.27 -3.05
CA ALA A 73 4.15 11.09 -2.61
C ALA A 73 3.75 10.23 -3.81
N ILE A 74 3.43 8.97 -3.54
CA ILE A 74 2.96 7.97 -4.50
C ILE A 74 1.51 7.67 -4.14
N ILE A 75 0.59 8.00 -5.04
CA ILE A 75 -0.85 7.86 -4.80
C ILE A 75 -1.37 6.63 -5.56
N GLY A 76 -2.05 5.74 -4.87
CA GLY A 76 -2.62 4.54 -5.44
C GLY A 76 -4.06 4.29 -5.04
N ALA A 77 -4.69 3.35 -5.74
CA ALA A 77 -6.05 2.88 -5.48
C ALA A 77 -6.03 1.51 -4.83
N GLY A 78 -6.79 1.34 -3.75
CA GLY A 78 -6.96 0.07 -3.05
C GLY A 78 -8.37 -0.48 -3.13
N THR A 79 -8.53 -1.74 -2.75
CA THR A 79 -9.80 -2.48 -2.82
C THR A 79 -10.35 -2.53 -4.25
N VAL A 80 -9.45 -2.64 -5.22
CA VAL A 80 -9.78 -2.79 -6.64
C VAL A 80 -10.10 -4.25 -6.90
N LEU A 81 -11.34 -4.54 -7.33
CA LEU A 81 -11.86 -5.90 -7.48
C LEU A 81 -11.83 -6.40 -8.94
N GLU A 82 -11.90 -5.49 -9.91
CA GLU A 82 -12.02 -5.83 -11.32
C GLU A 82 -11.31 -4.81 -12.25
N PRO A 83 -11.10 -5.15 -13.55
CA PRO A 83 -10.37 -4.30 -14.49
C PRO A 83 -11.00 -2.92 -14.72
N GLN A 84 -12.33 -2.80 -14.63
CA GLN A 84 -13.04 -1.56 -14.91
C GLN A 84 -12.69 -0.48 -13.88
N THR A 85 -12.72 -0.83 -12.59
CA THR A 85 -12.32 0.10 -11.52
C THR A 85 -10.81 0.33 -11.48
N ALA A 86 -9.98 -0.65 -11.86
CA ALA A 86 -8.55 -0.44 -12.07
C ALA A 86 -8.30 0.62 -13.15
N ARG A 87 -8.99 0.50 -14.31
CA ARG A 87 -8.88 1.47 -15.40
C ARG A 87 -9.33 2.86 -14.97
N ALA A 88 -10.47 2.96 -14.28
CA ALA A 88 -10.98 4.24 -13.76
C ALA A 88 -9.98 4.89 -12.79
N SER A 89 -9.40 4.10 -11.88
CA SER A 89 -8.39 4.57 -10.93
C SER A 89 -7.13 5.09 -11.61
N ILE A 90 -6.64 4.38 -12.63
CA ILE A 90 -5.48 4.81 -13.43
C ILE A 90 -5.78 6.15 -14.13
N MET A 91 -6.99 6.31 -14.68
CA MET A 91 -7.39 7.56 -15.32
C MET A 91 -7.56 8.72 -14.35
N ALA A 92 -7.92 8.43 -13.09
CA ALA A 92 -7.95 9.41 -12.01
C ALA A 92 -6.53 9.76 -11.48
N GLY A 93 -5.47 9.12 -12.00
CA GLY A 93 -4.08 9.41 -11.64
C GLY A 93 -3.44 8.43 -10.66
N ALA A 94 -4.10 7.29 -10.34
CA ALA A 94 -3.48 6.27 -9.51
C ALA A 94 -2.19 5.74 -10.15
N GLN A 95 -1.12 5.73 -9.37
CA GLN A 95 0.22 5.35 -9.77
C GLN A 95 0.53 3.87 -9.45
N PHE A 96 -0.25 3.26 -8.57
CA PHE A 96 -0.28 1.83 -8.30
C PHE A 96 -1.70 1.39 -7.95
N VAL A 97 -1.94 0.10 -8.04
CA VAL A 97 -3.24 -0.53 -7.78
C VAL A 97 -3.05 -1.64 -6.75
N VAL A 98 -4.00 -1.77 -5.82
CA VAL A 98 -3.99 -2.83 -4.81
C VAL A 98 -5.35 -3.53 -4.82
N GLY A 99 -5.36 -4.85 -4.89
CA GLY A 99 -6.56 -5.69 -4.76
C GLY A 99 -6.61 -6.41 -3.42
N PRO A 100 -7.79 -6.76 -2.91
CA PRO A 100 -7.90 -7.63 -1.74
C PRO A 100 -7.69 -9.12 -2.11
N SER A 101 -7.77 -9.46 -3.39
CA SER A 101 -7.61 -10.79 -3.95
C SER A 101 -6.91 -10.73 -5.31
N LEU A 102 -6.47 -11.88 -5.82
CA LEU A 102 -5.89 -12.01 -7.15
C LEU A 102 -7.00 -12.08 -8.20
N ASN A 103 -7.05 -11.07 -9.08
CA ASN A 103 -7.86 -11.09 -10.30
C ASN A 103 -6.94 -11.02 -11.53
N PRO A 104 -6.81 -12.10 -12.33
CA PRO A 104 -5.91 -12.15 -13.46
C PRO A 104 -6.16 -11.06 -14.52
N GLU A 105 -7.41 -10.70 -14.78
CA GLU A 105 -7.74 -9.67 -15.77
C GLU A 105 -7.36 -8.28 -15.28
N THR A 106 -7.47 -8.01 -13.99
CA THR A 106 -6.98 -6.77 -13.40
C THR A 106 -5.45 -6.67 -13.49
N VAL A 107 -4.74 -7.78 -13.25
CA VAL A 107 -3.28 -7.83 -13.42
C VAL A 107 -2.89 -7.54 -14.86
N LYS A 108 -3.53 -8.20 -15.84
CA LYS A 108 -3.28 -7.97 -17.28
C LYS A 108 -3.52 -6.50 -17.66
N LEU A 109 -4.60 -5.89 -17.17
CA LEU A 109 -4.90 -4.49 -17.41
C LEU A 109 -3.79 -3.59 -16.86
N CYS A 110 -3.41 -3.75 -15.61
CA CYS A 110 -2.36 -2.94 -14.98
C CYS A 110 -1.02 -3.11 -15.70
N ASN A 111 -0.67 -4.32 -16.14
CA ASN A 111 0.52 -4.59 -16.93
C ASN A 111 0.48 -3.88 -18.29
N LEU A 112 -0.69 -3.83 -18.96
CA LEU A 112 -0.88 -3.09 -20.20
C LEU A 112 -0.58 -1.59 -20.03
N TYR A 113 -1.04 -0.99 -18.91
CA TYR A 113 -0.80 0.42 -18.60
C TYR A 113 0.54 0.68 -17.92
N ARG A 114 1.34 -0.36 -17.64
CA ARG A 114 2.64 -0.29 -16.94
C ARG A 114 2.51 0.34 -15.56
N VAL A 115 1.38 0.09 -14.88
CA VAL A 115 1.11 0.50 -13.50
C VAL A 115 1.36 -0.70 -12.58
N PRO A 116 2.13 -0.55 -11.47
CA PRO A 116 2.28 -1.61 -10.48
C PRO A 116 0.92 -2.06 -9.94
N ILE A 117 0.74 -3.38 -9.81
CA ILE A 117 -0.39 -3.98 -9.10
C ILE A 117 0.11 -4.90 -8.00
N LEU A 118 -0.49 -4.76 -6.81
CA LEU A 118 -0.24 -5.58 -5.63
C LEU A 118 -1.53 -6.34 -5.29
N PRO A 119 -1.79 -7.50 -5.92
CA PRO A 119 -2.99 -8.28 -5.66
C PRO A 119 -2.89 -9.00 -4.32
N GLY A 120 -4.04 -9.18 -3.67
CA GLY A 120 -4.16 -9.95 -2.43
C GLY A 120 -3.99 -11.44 -2.66
N VAL A 121 -3.24 -12.10 -1.77
CA VAL A 121 -3.01 -13.55 -1.76
C VAL A 121 -3.05 -14.08 -0.34
N MET A 122 -3.44 -15.35 -0.18
CA MET A 122 -3.44 -16.06 1.09
C MET A 122 -2.64 -17.37 1.03
N THR A 123 -2.45 -17.96 -0.14
CA THR A 123 -1.90 -19.31 -0.31
C THR A 123 -0.71 -19.31 -1.27
N ILE A 124 0.13 -20.35 -1.15
CA ILE A 124 1.25 -20.60 -2.09
C ILE A 124 0.76 -20.65 -3.54
N ALA A 125 -0.41 -21.27 -3.79
CA ALA A 125 -0.97 -21.38 -5.14
C ALA A 125 -1.31 -20.01 -5.72
N GLU A 126 -1.90 -19.11 -4.94
CA GLU A 126 -2.20 -17.75 -5.36
C GLU A 126 -0.94 -16.91 -5.59
N VAL A 127 0.10 -17.08 -4.73
CA VAL A 127 1.41 -16.44 -4.93
C VAL A 127 2.02 -16.89 -6.24
N GLN A 128 2.05 -18.22 -6.50
CA GLN A 128 2.58 -18.76 -7.75
C GLN A 128 1.82 -18.18 -8.96
N GLN A 129 0.50 -18.20 -8.94
CA GLN A 129 -0.33 -17.65 -10.01
C GLN A 129 -0.06 -16.15 -10.22
N ALA A 130 0.11 -15.38 -9.15
CA ALA A 130 0.45 -13.96 -9.25
C ALA A 130 1.81 -13.76 -9.94
N LEU A 131 2.83 -14.55 -9.58
CA LEU A 131 4.15 -14.48 -10.21
C LEU A 131 4.11 -14.87 -11.69
N GLU A 132 3.35 -15.90 -12.07
CA GLU A 132 3.14 -16.31 -13.47
C GLU A 132 2.49 -15.20 -14.30
N LEU A 133 1.66 -14.35 -13.67
CA LEU A 133 1.05 -13.18 -14.31
C LEU A 133 1.98 -11.95 -14.36
N GLY A 134 3.21 -12.04 -13.82
CA GLY A 134 4.19 -10.96 -13.82
C GLY A 134 3.93 -9.91 -12.73
N VAL A 135 3.37 -10.32 -11.60
CA VAL A 135 3.26 -9.47 -10.40
C VAL A 135 4.63 -9.40 -9.71
N ASP A 136 5.02 -8.20 -9.32
CA ASP A 136 6.33 -7.95 -8.67
C ASP A 136 6.25 -8.05 -7.14
N ILE A 137 5.15 -7.55 -6.54
CA ILE A 137 4.90 -7.58 -5.09
C ILE A 137 3.47 -8.08 -4.86
N VAL A 138 3.31 -9.09 -4.00
CA VAL A 138 1.98 -9.56 -3.60
C VAL A 138 1.59 -9.01 -2.24
N LYS A 139 0.33 -8.61 -2.09
CA LYS A 139 -0.26 -8.24 -0.81
C LYS A 139 -0.66 -9.50 -0.05
N LEU A 140 -0.02 -9.79 1.07
CA LEU A 140 -0.47 -10.85 1.98
C LEU A 140 -1.64 -10.33 2.82
N PHE A 141 -2.85 -10.82 2.52
CA PHE A 141 -4.09 -10.29 3.12
C PHE A 141 -5.16 -11.36 3.33
N PRO A 142 -5.82 -11.41 4.51
CA PRO A 142 -5.58 -10.55 5.69
C PRO A 142 -4.34 -11.00 6.49
N GLY A 143 -3.41 -10.08 6.76
CA GLY A 143 -2.19 -10.37 7.52
C GLY A 143 -2.45 -10.82 8.95
N SER A 144 -3.59 -10.40 9.54
CA SER A 144 -4.02 -10.80 10.89
C SER A 144 -4.25 -12.31 11.08
N LEU A 145 -4.34 -13.08 9.99
CA LEU A 145 -4.47 -14.54 10.04
C LEU A 145 -3.13 -15.27 10.12
N TYR A 146 -2.02 -14.54 10.08
CA TYR A 146 -0.69 -15.13 10.00
C TYR A 146 0.25 -14.57 11.07
N ASP A 147 1.20 -15.39 11.47
CA ASP A 147 2.42 -14.98 12.13
C ASP A 147 3.40 -14.43 11.08
N PRO A 148 4.21 -13.39 11.38
CA PRO A 148 5.19 -12.83 10.43
C PRO A 148 6.17 -13.84 9.82
N SER A 149 6.45 -14.96 10.49
CA SER A 149 7.29 -16.06 9.98
C SER A 149 6.73 -16.73 8.73
N ILE A 150 5.45 -16.52 8.41
CA ILE A 150 4.80 -17.06 7.20
C ILE A 150 5.53 -16.64 5.92
N ILE A 151 6.07 -15.41 5.87
CA ILE A 151 6.80 -14.92 4.68
C ILE A 151 8.03 -15.81 4.43
N LYS A 152 8.80 -16.11 5.47
CA LYS A 152 9.95 -16.99 5.37
C LYS A 152 9.55 -18.41 4.91
N THR A 153 8.41 -18.91 5.42
CA THR A 153 7.85 -20.20 5.02
C THR A 153 7.45 -20.23 3.55
N MET A 154 6.76 -19.17 3.07
CA MET A 154 6.36 -19.05 1.66
C MET A 154 7.57 -18.86 0.73
N LYS A 155 8.59 -18.14 1.17
CA LYS A 155 9.85 -17.96 0.41
C LYS A 155 10.67 -19.26 0.32
N GLY A 156 10.40 -20.29 1.11
CA GLY A 156 11.03 -21.59 0.96
C GLY A 156 10.85 -22.17 -0.46
N PRO A 157 9.64 -22.42 -0.92
CA PRO A 157 9.37 -22.85 -2.30
C PRO A 157 9.40 -21.70 -3.34
N LEU A 158 9.20 -20.44 -2.95
CA LEU A 158 9.10 -19.27 -3.84
C LEU A 158 10.06 -18.16 -3.38
N PRO A 159 11.39 -18.36 -3.43
CA PRO A 159 12.36 -17.39 -2.89
C PRO A 159 12.35 -16.03 -3.62
N GLN A 160 11.85 -15.98 -4.84
CA GLN A 160 11.71 -14.78 -5.66
C GLN A 160 10.46 -13.93 -5.33
N ALA A 161 9.55 -14.42 -4.48
CA ALA A 161 8.33 -13.70 -4.16
C ALA A 161 8.59 -12.56 -3.16
N ASP A 162 8.05 -11.38 -3.43
CA ASP A 162 8.09 -10.24 -2.53
C ASP A 162 6.71 -9.95 -1.96
N PHE A 163 6.66 -9.68 -0.65
CA PHE A 163 5.43 -9.60 0.12
C PHE A 163 5.23 -8.23 0.78
N MET A 164 3.97 -7.77 0.77
CA MET A 164 3.47 -6.64 1.54
C MET A 164 2.32 -7.10 2.43
N PRO A 165 2.57 -7.52 3.67
CA PRO A 165 1.49 -7.85 4.61
C PRO A 165 0.63 -6.62 4.89
N THR A 166 -0.69 -6.84 4.92
CA THR A 166 -1.69 -5.81 5.16
C THR A 166 -2.83 -6.39 5.99
N GLY A 167 -3.37 -5.58 6.92
CA GLY A 167 -4.37 -6.03 7.90
C GLY A 167 -3.73 -6.70 9.10
N GLY A 168 -3.93 -6.11 10.27
CA GLY A 168 -3.32 -6.58 11.52
C GLY A 168 -1.86 -6.14 11.73
N VAL A 169 -1.28 -5.38 10.80
CA VAL A 169 0.03 -4.75 11.03
C VAL A 169 -0.14 -3.57 11.98
N SER A 170 0.72 -3.50 12.99
CA SER A 170 0.72 -2.50 14.06
C SER A 170 2.16 -2.12 14.43
N LEU A 171 2.32 -1.08 15.24
CA LEU A 171 3.63 -0.68 15.77
C LEU A 171 4.33 -1.82 16.54
N SER A 172 3.56 -2.70 17.18
CA SER A 172 4.11 -3.80 17.99
C SER A 172 4.67 -4.96 17.16
N ASN A 173 4.22 -5.14 15.91
CA ASN A 173 4.62 -6.28 15.07
C ASN A 173 5.27 -5.89 13.73
N LEU A 174 5.33 -4.61 13.40
CA LEU A 174 5.95 -4.14 12.15
C LEU A 174 7.38 -4.66 12.01
N GLY A 175 8.17 -4.58 13.09
CA GLY A 175 9.56 -5.05 13.07
C GLY A 175 9.68 -6.54 12.72
N ASP A 176 8.76 -7.37 13.21
CA ASP A 176 8.76 -8.80 12.94
C ASP A 176 8.40 -9.10 11.48
N TRP A 177 7.45 -8.35 10.90
CA TRP A 177 7.15 -8.45 9.47
C TRP A 177 8.35 -8.10 8.58
N ILE A 178 9.07 -7.03 8.90
CA ILE A 178 10.27 -6.62 8.15
C ILE A 178 11.39 -7.66 8.31
N LYS A 179 11.64 -8.14 9.54
CA LYS A 179 12.61 -9.22 9.80
C LYS A 179 12.20 -10.56 9.15
N GLY A 180 10.91 -10.80 8.99
CA GLY A 180 10.34 -11.93 8.27
C GLY A 180 10.58 -11.89 6.76
N GLY A 181 11.01 -10.74 6.22
CA GLY A 181 11.33 -10.57 4.80
C GLY A 181 10.25 -9.83 3.99
N ALA A 182 9.33 -9.10 4.65
CA ALA A 182 8.43 -8.17 3.97
C ALA A 182 9.22 -7.02 3.36
N VAL A 183 8.92 -6.69 2.09
CA VAL A 183 9.56 -5.55 1.39
C VAL A 183 8.88 -4.23 1.69
N ALA A 184 7.60 -4.27 2.07
CA ALA A 184 6.80 -3.15 2.54
C ALA A 184 5.69 -3.68 3.46
N VAL A 185 4.99 -2.79 4.17
CA VAL A 185 3.83 -3.11 5.01
C VAL A 185 2.68 -2.14 4.73
N GLY A 186 1.44 -2.65 4.72
CA GLY A 186 0.23 -1.83 4.59
C GLY A 186 -0.43 -1.59 5.96
N ILE A 187 -0.56 -0.33 6.35
CA ILE A 187 -1.15 0.08 7.62
C ILE A 187 -2.52 0.69 7.37
N GLY A 188 -3.56 0.04 7.88
CA GLY A 188 -4.95 0.51 7.73
C GLY A 188 -5.48 1.13 9.03
N SER A 189 -6.42 0.43 9.65
CA SER A 189 -7.19 0.92 10.80
C SER A 189 -6.35 1.38 11.99
N ASP A 190 -5.20 0.79 12.26
CA ASP A 190 -4.32 1.25 13.34
C ASP A 190 -3.80 2.68 13.12
N LEU A 191 -3.65 3.10 11.87
CA LEU A 191 -3.25 4.45 11.52
C LEU A 191 -4.39 5.48 11.73
N THR A 192 -5.63 5.10 11.40
CA THR A 192 -6.74 6.06 11.22
C THR A 192 -7.84 5.98 12.28
N ASN A 193 -7.96 4.89 13.03
CA ASN A 193 -9.08 4.65 13.95
C ASN A 193 -9.29 5.77 14.98
N GLU A 194 -8.23 6.31 15.54
CA GLU A 194 -8.34 7.36 16.55
C GLU A 194 -8.83 8.67 15.94
N ALA A 195 -8.29 9.03 14.77
CA ALA A 195 -8.71 10.22 14.03
C ALA A 195 -10.18 10.12 13.58
N VAL A 196 -10.62 8.94 13.14
CA VAL A 196 -12.03 8.71 12.78
C VAL A 196 -12.96 8.91 13.97
N LYS A 197 -12.55 8.46 15.18
CA LYS A 197 -13.36 8.59 16.39
C LYS A 197 -13.41 10.02 16.94
N THR A 198 -12.29 10.72 16.88
CA THR A 198 -12.12 12.04 17.53
C THR A 198 -12.32 13.22 16.58
N GLY A 199 -12.19 12.99 15.27
CA GLY A 199 -12.10 14.05 14.28
C GLY A 199 -10.74 14.76 14.24
N ASP A 200 -9.78 14.36 15.06
CA ASP A 200 -8.46 15.00 15.17
C ASP A 200 -7.42 14.28 14.30
N LEU A 201 -7.07 14.91 13.18
CA LEU A 201 -6.08 14.39 12.22
C LEU A 201 -4.65 14.41 12.74
N SER A 202 -4.36 15.10 13.86
CA SER A 202 -3.04 15.07 14.48
C SER A 202 -2.65 13.65 14.90
N HIS A 203 -3.62 12.80 15.23
CA HIS A 203 -3.42 11.38 15.51
C HIS A 203 -2.85 10.62 14.31
N VAL A 204 -3.33 10.89 13.08
CA VAL A 204 -2.80 10.24 11.86
C VAL A 204 -1.35 10.62 11.66
N ARG A 205 -1.03 11.92 11.77
CA ARG A 205 0.34 12.42 11.63
C ARG A 205 1.28 11.80 12.66
N SER A 206 0.91 11.84 13.92
CA SER A 206 1.73 11.28 15.02
C SER A 206 1.96 9.78 14.86
N LYS A 207 0.93 9.02 14.47
CA LYS A 207 1.05 7.59 14.18
C LYS A 207 1.96 7.35 12.97
N ALA A 208 1.84 8.14 11.91
CA ALA A 208 2.69 8.03 10.74
C ALA A 208 4.18 8.23 11.09
N GLU A 209 4.49 9.25 11.91
CA GLU A 209 5.84 9.50 12.42
C GLU A 209 6.38 8.28 13.18
N GLN A 210 5.58 7.67 14.07
CA GLN A 210 5.94 6.47 14.84
C GLN A 210 6.19 5.26 13.92
N TYR A 211 5.34 5.05 12.92
CA TYR A 211 5.51 3.96 11.94
C TYR A 211 6.80 4.13 11.13
N MET A 212 7.09 5.33 10.68
CA MET A 212 8.32 5.60 9.92
C MET A 212 9.58 5.41 10.77
N GLU A 213 9.54 5.78 12.06
CA GLU A 213 10.62 5.51 13.00
C GLU A 213 10.82 4.01 13.23
N ALA A 214 9.71 3.30 13.53
CA ALA A 214 9.75 1.84 13.72
C ALA A 214 10.25 1.10 12.48
N TYR A 215 9.85 1.53 11.28
CA TYR A 215 10.33 0.95 10.02
C TYR A 215 11.83 1.17 9.84
N ARG A 216 12.32 2.42 10.01
CA ARG A 216 13.76 2.72 9.89
C ARG A 216 14.60 1.91 10.88
N LYS A 217 14.13 1.77 12.13
CA LYS A 217 14.79 0.95 13.13
C LYS A 217 14.85 -0.52 12.69
N ALA A 218 13.71 -1.11 12.30
CA ALA A 218 13.66 -2.50 11.85
C ALA A 218 14.56 -2.74 10.62
N LYS A 219 14.62 -1.78 9.70
CA LYS A 219 15.45 -1.86 8.50
C LYS A 219 16.95 -1.76 8.79
N SER A 220 17.35 -1.00 9.81
CA SER A 220 18.77 -0.89 10.22
C SER A 220 19.30 -2.12 10.97
N GLU A 221 18.42 -3.03 11.39
CA GLU A 221 18.77 -4.27 12.09
C GLU A 221 18.89 -5.48 11.14
N LEU A 222 18.67 -5.30 9.82
CA LEU A 222 18.84 -6.32 8.77
C LEU A 222 20.23 -6.31 8.17
#